data_abc49ada1e64dbbf6e6ffd3ba87bc882
#
_entry.id   abc49ada1e64dbbf6e6ffd3ba87bc882
#
_cell.length_a   1.000
_cell.length_b   1.000
_cell.length_c   1.000
_cell.angle_alpha   90.00
_cell.angle_beta   90.00
_cell.angle_gamma   90.00
#
_symmetry.space_group_name_H-M   'P 1'
#
loop_
_entity.id
_entity.type
_entity.pdbx_description
1 polymer ?
#
loop_
_entity_poly.entity_id
_entity_poly.type
_entity_poly.pdbx_seq_one_letter_code
_entity_poly.pdbx_strand_id
1 'polypeptide(L)'
;MAVVHCLGCGLVGAWVAKRLAALGHQVHAYDILPHRVMGIDGITVHQGDVLDNLMSMSNNGQVDIVVNMLPGDIGHMATTDLAESRYRVVDLSFSKHTPDRDNQKAQDYGASILWDVGIAPGLSNMLLAYADRAIGPLEKAEVWVGGNPTGPYGEWKYMAPFSPIDVIAEYTRPARVIRQGEEVVLPALTQRHMVDTGEHGEMEAFLTDGLRSVLKSIPAVEMSEFTVRWPGHIQKFIDERESGDLNEDELIFEWSYDHKIPEFTWMKVRAQSRNGKILEWEVEDHGGDDGHSMARATGMVTACCVEAWLKNPDMLPVGVHAPEVLGNHTISQIIRAMKLNNVRIDGPEISFE
;
A
#
# COMPACT_ATOMS: atom_id res chain seq x y z
N MET A 1 -7.96 -22.74 -9.25
CA MET A 1 -8.75 -21.73 -10.00
C MET A 1 -9.82 -21.22 -9.05
N ALA A 2 -9.86 -19.92 -8.81
CA ALA A 2 -10.84 -19.24 -7.95
C ALA A 2 -11.49 -18.09 -8.72
N VAL A 3 -12.60 -17.56 -8.22
CA VAL A 3 -13.29 -16.39 -8.76
C VAL A 3 -12.96 -15.18 -7.88
N VAL A 4 -12.24 -14.21 -8.45
CA VAL A 4 -11.74 -13.03 -7.77
C VAL A 4 -12.44 -11.78 -8.29
N HIS A 5 -12.97 -10.97 -7.40
CA HIS A 5 -13.61 -9.71 -7.74
C HIS A 5 -12.68 -8.54 -7.40
N CYS A 6 -12.22 -7.81 -8.42
CA CYS A 6 -11.29 -6.68 -8.33
C CYS A 6 -12.05 -5.37 -8.46
N LEU A 7 -12.05 -4.55 -7.43
CA LEU A 7 -12.69 -3.24 -7.38
C LEU A 7 -11.65 -2.15 -7.60
N GLY A 8 -11.82 -1.37 -8.68
CA GLY A 8 -10.84 -0.40 -9.14
C GLY A 8 -9.76 -1.01 -10.04
N CYS A 9 -9.63 -0.45 -11.27
CA CYS A 9 -8.68 -0.88 -12.29
C CYS A 9 -7.74 0.27 -12.71
N GLY A 10 -7.36 1.11 -11.75
CA GLY A 10 -6.33 2.14 -11.92
C GLY A 10 -4.95 1.51 -12.18
N LEU A 11 -3.87 2.25 -11.91
CA LEU A 11 -2.50 1.77 -12.16
C LEU A 11 -2.20 0.45 -11.42
N VAL A 12 -2.41 0.42 -10.11
CA VAL A 12 -2.17 -0.76 -9.27
C VAL A 12 -3.21 -1.86 -9.52
N GLY A 13 -4.51 -1.49 -9.52
CA GLY A 13 -5.60 -2.45 -9.65
C GLY A 13 -5.59 -3.22 -10.97
N ALA A 14 -5.23 -2.58 -12.07
CA ALA A 14 -5.06 -3.25 -13.35
C ALA A 14 -3.90 -4.25 -13.33
N TRP A 15 -2.80 -3.93 -12.66
CA TRP A 15 -1.68 -4.84 -12.50
C TRP A 15 -2.09 -6.09 -11.70
N VAL A 16 -2.75 -5.90 -10.57
CA VAL A 16 -3.24 -7.00 -9.72
C VAL A 16 -4.21 -7.90 -10.48
N ALA A 17 -5.21 -7.31 -11.15
CA ALA A 17 -6.19 -8.05 -11.93
C ALA A 17 -5.53 -8.91 -13.02
N LYS A 18 -4.60 -8.35 -13.79
CA LYS A 18 -3.83 -9.07 -14.83
C LYS A 18 -2.98 -10.19 -14.21
N ARG A 19 -2.32 -9.91 -13.08
CA ARG A 19 -1.50 -10.91 -12.39
C ARG A 19 -2.32 -12.09 -11.91
N LEU A 20 -3.48 -11.84 -11.30
CA LEU A 20 -4.37 -12.90 -10.84
C LEU A 20 -4.96 -13.72 -12.01
N ALA A 21 -5.33 -13.08 -13.11
CA ALA A 21 -5.74 -13.77 -14.33
C ALA A 21 -4.62 -14.65 -14.90
N ALA A 22 -3.38 -14.14 -14.95
CA ALA A 22 -2.20 -14.90 -15.40
C ALA A 22 -1.86 -16.09 -14.47
N LEU A 23 -2.27 -16.05 -13.20
CA LEU A 23 -2.18 -17.17 -12.26
C LEU A 23 -3.30 -18.21 -12.45
N GLY A 24 -4.21 -17.99 -13.42
CA GLY A 24 -5.27 -18.92 -13.78
C GLY A 24 -6.57 -18.74 -12.98
N HIS A 25 -6.77 -17.60 -12.33
CA HIS A 25 -8.04 -17.25 -11.70
C HIS A 25 -9.00 -16.64 -12.71
N GLN A 26 -10.30 -16.76 -12.46
CA GLN A 26 -11.34 -16.01 -13.14
C GLN A 26 -11.49 -14.66 -12.42
N VAL A 27 -11.21 -13.57 -13.13
CA VAL A 27 -11.24 -12.22 -12.55
C VAL A 27 -12.44 -11.44 -13.06
N HIS A 28 -13.23 -10.88 -12.15
CA HIS A 28 -14.26 -9.88 -12.42
C HIS A 28 -13.74 -8.51 -12.02
N ALA A 29 -13.54 -7.62 -12.98
CA ALA A 29 -12.95 -6.29 -12.79
C ALA A 29 -14.02 -5.20 -12.90
N TYR A 30 -14.13 -4.36 -11.86
CA TYR A 30 -15.15 -3.31 -11.74
C TYR A 30 -14.49 -1.94 -11.73
N ASP A 31 -14.83 -1.08 -12.67
CA ASP A 31 -14.31 0.29 -12.75
C ASP A 31 -15.21 1.18 -13.63
N ILE A 32 -15.22 2.47 -13.36
CA ILE A 32 -15.89 3.46 -14.22
C ILE A 32 -15.16 3.62 -15.56
N LEU A 33 -13.83 3.44 -15.60
CA LEU A 33 -12.95 3.56 -16.76
C LEU A 33 -12.01 2.35 -16.90
N PRO A 34 -12.51 1.15 -17.23
CA PRO A 34 -11.75 -0.10 -17.16
C PRO A 34 -10.79 -0.33 -18.34
N HIS A 35 -10.40 0.71 -19.07
CA HIS A 35 -9.61 0.61 -20.31
C HIS A 35 -8.29 -0.17 -20.15
N ARG A 36 -7.70 -0.21 -18.94
CA ARG A 36 -6.43 -0.88 -18.66
C ARG A 36 -6.52 -2.41 -18.62
N VAL A 37 -7.74 -2.95 -18.47
CA VAL A 37 -8.00 -4.40 -18.35
C VAL A 37 -8.93 -4.94 -19.43
N MET A 38 -9.41 -4.09 -20.35
CA MET A 38 -10.25 -4.51 -21.47
C MET A 38 -9.51 -5.47 -22.41
N GLY A 39 -10.18 -6.53 -22.83
CA GLY A 39 -9.66 -7.51 -23.81
C GLY A 39 -8.54 -8.42 -23.26
N ILE A 40 -8.33 -8.46 -21.95
CA ILE A 40 -7.37 -9.37 -21.31
C ILE A 40 -8.06 -10.72 -21.04
N ASP A 41 -7.44 -11.80 -21.46
CA ASP A 41 -7.91 -13.15 -21.23
C ASP A 41 -8.02 -13.46 -19.72
N GLY A 42 -9.12 -14.08 -19.32
CA GLY A 42 -9.40 -14.39 -17.91
C GLY A 42 -9.99 -13.24 -17.10
N ILE A 43 -10.20 -12.06 -17.71
CA ILE A 43 -10.82 -10.90 -17.06
C ILE A 43 -12.18 -10.59 -17.69
N THR A 44 -13.23 -10.64 -16.88
CA THR A 44 -14.56 -10.13 -17.22
C THR A 44 -14.73 -8.73 -16.68
N VAL A 45 -14.98 -7.75 -17.55
CA VAL A 45 -15.06 -6.34 -17.19
C VAL A 45 -16.51 -5.92 -16.93
N HIS A 46 -16.71 -5.24 -15.81
CA HIS A 46 -17.97 -4.62 -15.41
C HIS A 46 -17.76 -3.10 -15.31
N GLN A 47 -18.20 -2.38 -16.34
CA GLN A 47 -18.07 -0.91 -16.39
C GLN A 47 -19.22 -0.25 -15.64
N GLY A 48 -18.91 0.65 -14.71
CA GLY A 48 -19.88 1.43 -13.94
C GLY A 48 -19.34 1.84 -12.58
N ASP A 49 -20.19 2.51 -11.81
CA ASP A 49 -19.88 2.83 -10.43
C ASP A 49 -19.72 1.53 -9.63
N VAL A 50 -18.62 1.41 -8.91
CA VAL A 50 -18.30 0.20 -8.15
C VAL A 50 -19.24 0.04 -6.97
N LEU A 51 -19.61 1.11 -6.29
CA LEU A 51 -20.53 1.06 -5.14
C LEU A 51 -21.91 0.54 -5.54
N ASP A 52 -22.42 0.95 -6.70
CA ASP A 52 -23.67 0.42 -7.26
C ASP A 52 -23.58 -1.07 -7.60
N ASN A 53 -22.39 -1.56 -7.93
CA ASN A 53 -22.15 -2.94 -8.31
C ASN A 53 -21.88 -3.89 -7.14
N LEU A 54 -21.52 -3.40 -5.95
CA LEU A 54 -21.21 -4.24 -4.78
C LEU A 54 -22.34 -5.21 -4.44
N MET A 55 -23.57 -4.72 -4.41
CA MET A 55 -24.76 -5.53 -4.09
C MET A 55 -25.08 -6.58 -5.16
N SER A 56 -24.59 -6.40 -6.38
CA SER A 56 -24.84 -7.30 -7.51
C SER A 56 -23.69 -8.27 -7.82
N MET A 57 -22.56 -8.19 -7.09
CA MET A 57 -21.40 -9.07 -7.36
C MET A 57 -21.76 -10.54 -7.32
N SER A 58 -22.60 -10.97 -6.35
CA SER A 58 -23.07 -12.36 -6.25
C SER A 58 -23.91 -12.81 -7.45
N ASN A 59 -24.52 -11.87 -8.18
CA ASN A 59 -25.28 -12.18 -9.39
C ASN A 59 -24.35 -12.55 -10.57
N ASN A 60 -23.08 -12.15 -10.49
CA ASN A 60 -22.05 -12.43 -11.50
C ASN A 60 -21.34 -13.78 -11.26
N GLY A 61 -21.79 -14.57 -10.30
CA GLY A 61 -21.26 -15.90 -10.00
C GLY A 61 -20.71 -16.04 -8.58
N GLN A 62 -19.84 -17.03 -8.41
CA GLN A 62 -19.16 -17.28 -7.15
C GLN A 62 -18.23 -16.11 -6.80
N VAL A 63 -18.09 -15.81 -5.51
CA VAL A 63 -17.14 -14.84 -4.97
C VAL A 63 -16.24 -15.58 -3.98
N ASP A 64 -15.02 -15.91 -4.40
CA ASP A 64 -14.06 -16.55 -3.50
C ASP A 64 -13.30 -15.52 -2.66
N ILE A 65 -12.98 -14.37 -3.27
CA ILE A 65 -12.32 -13.25 -2.61
C ILE A 65 -12.59 -11.94 -3.37
N VAL A 66 -12.68 -10.83 -2.64
CA VAL A 66 -12.77 -9.48 -3.18
C VAL A 66 -11.45 -8.76 -2.93
N VAL A 67 -10.96 -8.01 -3.92
CA VAL A 67 -9.77 -7.15 -3.78
C VAL A 67 -10.19 -5.71 -4.02
N ASN A 68 -10.19 -4.90 -2.96
CA ASN A 68 -10.54 -3.49 -3.03
C ASN A 68 -9.29 -2.63 -3.28
N MET A 69 -9.25 -1.98 -4.42
CA MET A 69 -8.14 -1.14 -4.89
C MET A 69 -8.64 0.24 -5.33
N LEU A 70 -9.80 0.63 -4.81
CA LEU A 70 -10.37 1.95 -5.04
C LEU A 70 -9.59 3.02 -4.29
N PRO A 71 -9.54 4.26 -4.81
CA PRO A 71 -8.82 5.34 -4.14
C PRO A 71 -9.51 5.77 -2.85
N GLY A 72 -8.71 6.15 -1.86
CA GLY A 72 -9.03 6.88 -0.65
C GLY A 72 -10.39 6.60 -0.03
N ASP A 73 -11.20 7.62 0.08
CA ASP A 73 -12.49 7.58 0.78
C ASP A 73 -13.54 6.70 0.06
N ILE A 74 -13.49 6.59 -1.28
CA ILE A 74 -14.37 5.67 -2.03
C ILE A 74 -14.06 4.22 -1.68
N GLY A 75 -12.77 3.88 -1.60
CA GLY A 75 -12.33 2.56 -1.19
C GLY A 75 -12.76 2.22 0.24
N HIS A 76 -12.65 3.20 1.15
CA HIS A 76 -13.13 3.02 2.51
C HIS A 76 -14.65 2.80 2.60
N MET A 77 -15.45 3.51 1.80
CA MET A 77 -16.89 3.27 1.71
C MET A 77 -17.18 1.84 1.23
N ALA A 78 -16.50 1.39 0.16
CA ALA A 78 -16.64 0.03 -0.32
C ALA A 78 -16.29 -1.03 0.75
N THR A 79 -15.20 -0.84 1.51
CA THR A 79 -14.82 -1.75 2.60
C THR A 79 -15.83 -1.75 3.74
N THR A 80 -16.40 -0.59 4.10
CA THR A 80 -17.48 -0.48 5.09
C THR A 80 -18.73 -1.25 4.66
N ASP A 81 -19.10 -1.19 3.37
CA ASP A 81 -20.23 -1.96 2.83
C ASP A 81 -19.90 -3.46 2.74
N LEU A 82 -18.68 -3.81 2.34
CA LEU A 82 -18.21 -5.20 2.31
C LEU A 82 -18.15 -5.84 3.70
N ALA A 83 -17.99 -5.06 4.77
CA ALA A 83 -18.08 -5.55 6.14
C ALA A 83 -19.47 -6.11 6.49
N GLU A 84 -20.54 -5.74 5.74
CA GLU A 84 -21.87 -6.33 5.84
C GLU A 84 -22.07 -7.57 4.95
N SER A 85 -20.99 -8.15 4.46
CA SER A 85 -21.02 -9.34 3.61
C SER A 85 -20.54 -10.60 4.36
N ARG A 86 -20.31 -11.67 3.61
CA ARG A 86 -19.61 -12.88 4.08
C ARG A 86 -18.33 -13.13 3.26
N TYR A 87 -17.84 -12.09 2.61
CA TYR A 87 -16.69 -12.23 1.73
C TYR A 87 -15.37 -12.15 2.51
N ARG A 88 -14.36 -12.75 1.90
CA ARG A 88 -12.96 -12.46 2.20
C ARG A 88 -12.56 -11.25 1.38
N VAL A 89 -12.01 -10.24 2.02
CA VAL A 89 -11.67 -8.97 1.38
C VAL A 89 -10.20 -8.64 1.64
N VAL A 90 -9.46 -8.38 0.58
CA VAL A 90 -8.12 -7.77 0.63
C VAL A 90 -8.28 -6.32 0.22
N ASP A 91 -7.88 -5.40 1.10
CA ASP A 91 -8.11 -3.97 0.92
C ASP A 91 -6.79 -3.19 0.87
N LEU A 92 -6.64 -2.37 -0.17
CA LEU A 92 -5.50 -1.48 -0.39
C LEU A 92 -5.89 0.00 -0.28
N SER A 93 -7.15 0.30 0.01
CA SER A 93 -7.59 1.69 0.04
C SER A 93 -6.88 2.48 1.14
N PHE A 94 -6.38 3.68 0.78
CA PHE A 94 -5.61 4.52 1.68
C PHE A 94 -6.40 5.76 2.12
N SER A 95 -7.35 5.56 3.02
CA SER A 95 -8.17 6.63 3.60
C SER A 95 -7.63 7.06 4.98
N LYS A 96 -8.01 8.27 5.42
CA LYS A 96 -7.78 8.74 6.80
C LYS A 96 -8.47 7.84 7.85
N HIS A 97 -9.53 7.15 7.46
CA HIS A 97 -10.24 6.19 8.30
C HIS A 97 -9.66 4.79 8.07
N THR A 98 -9.46 4.06 9.15
CA THR A 98 -8.95 2.69 9.09
C THR A 98 -10.10 1.69 9.23
N PRO A 99 -10.09 0.58 8.47
CA PRO A 99 -11.17 -0.43 8.47
C PRO A 99 -11.38 -1.12 9.82
N ASP A 100 -10.43 -1.07 10.74
CA ASP A 100 -10.56 -1.68 12.08
C ASP A 100 -11.80 -1.18 12.87
N ARG A 101 -12.29 0.00 12.56
CA ARG A 101 -13.53 0.54 13.12
C ARG A 101 -14.78 -0.28 12.77
N ASP A 102 -14.76 -1.00 11.64
CA ASP A 102 -15.86 -1.84 11.16
C ASP A 102 -15.75 -3.30 11.65
N ASN A 103 -14.81 -3.61 12.56
CA ASN A 103 -14.55 -4.97 13.01
C ASN A 103 -15.80 -5.64 13.61
N GLN A 104 -16.59 -4.96 14.45
CA GLN A 104 -17.81 -5.53 15.02
C GLN A 104 -18.83 -5.84 13.91
N LYS A 105 -18.98 -4.93 12.94
CA LYS A 105 -19.85 -5.13 11.78
C LYS A 105 -19.42 -6.38 10.98
N ALA A 106 -18.14 -6.51 10.67
CA ALA A 106 -17.61 -7.67 9.96
C ALA A 106 -17.87 -8.97 10.73
N GLN A 107 -17.72 -8.96 12.06
CA GLN A 107 -18.03 -10.13 12.91
C GLN A 107 -19.50 -10.49 12.89
N ASP A 108 -20.40 -9.50 12.96
CA ASP A 108 -21.86 -9.72 12.98
C ASP A 108 -22.38 -10.32 11.66
N TYR A 109 -21.78 -9.92 10.53
CA TYR A 109 -22.17 -10.40 9.19
C TYR A 109 -21.36 -11.59 8.68
N GLY A 110 -20.18 -11.84 9.22
CA GLY A 110 -19.32 -12.97 8.84
C GLY A 110 -18.28 -12.64 7.78
N ALA A 111 -17.95 -11.36 7.58
CA ALA A 111 -16.87 -10.93 6.69
C ALA A 111 -15.50 -11.12 7.35
N SER A 112 -14.48 -11.36 6.51
CA SER A 112 -13.08 -11.35 6.93
C SER A 112 -12.31 -10.38 6.03
N ILE A 113 -11.70 -9.34 6.62
CA ILE A 113 -11.05 -8.24 5.89
C ILE A 113 -9.59 -8.16 6.29
N LEU A 114 -8.70 -8.21 5.31
CA LEU A 114 -7.27 -7.93 5.46
C LEU A 114 -6.98 -6.60 4.76
N TRP A 115 -6.61 -5.58 5.50
CA TRP A 115 -6.44 -4.22 4.99
C TRP A 115 -4.99 -3.77 5.00
N ASP A 116 -4.68 -2.64 4.33
CA ASP A 116 -3.32 -2.10 4.15
C ASP A 116 -2.36 -3.13 3.49
N VAL A 117 -2.77 -3.76 2.39
CA VAL A 117 -2.02 -4.86 1.77
C VAL A 117 -1.21 -4.38 0.56
N GLY A 118 -0.45 -3.31 0.73
CA GLY A 118 0.49 -2.77 -0.26
C GLY A 118 1.96 -2.96 0.12
N ILE A 119 2.83 -2.15 -0.48
CA ILE A 119 4.24 -2.11 -0.10
C ILE A 119 4.42 -1.34 1.22
N ALA A 120 3.84 -0.16 1.33
CA ALA A 120 3.77 0.68 2.53
C ALA A 120 2.53 1.59 2.45
N PRO A 121 1.54 1.37 3.34
CA PRO A 121 1.46 0.31 4.35
C PRO A 121 1.29 -1.09 3.73
N GLY A 122 1.75 -2.10 4.45
CA GLY A 122 1.62 -3.51 4.05
C GLY A 122 2.90 -4.31 4.33
N LEU A 123 3.79 -4.45 3.34
CA LEU A 123 5.05 -5.14 3.56
C LEU A 123 5.88 -4.45 4.65
N SER A 124 5.88 -3.13 4.71
CA SER A 124 6.52 -2.36 5.80
C SER A 124 6.01 -2.79 7.18
N ASN A 125 4.68 -2.91 7.33
CA ASN A 125 4.04 -3.31 8.58
C ASN A 125 4.39 -4.76 8.96
N MET A 126 4.38 -5.67 7.97
CA MET A 126 4.78 -7.07 8.15
C MET A 126 6.24 -7.20 8.61
N LEU A 127 7.15 -6.41 8.03
CA LEU A 127 8.57 -6.40 8.38
C LEU A 127 8.80 -5.83 9.78
N LEU A 128 8.09 -4.77 10.17
CA LEU A 128 8.12 -4.24 11.54
C LEU A 128 7.58 -5.26 12.55
N ALA A 129 6.47 -5.95 12.23
CA ALA A 129 5.92 -7.00 13.09
C ALA A 129 6.87 -8.20 13.21
N TYR A 130 7.54 -8.58 12.12
CA TYR A 130 8.61 -9.60 12.19
C TYR A 130 9.76 -9.13 13.07
N ALA A 131 10.21 -7.88 12.94
CA ALA A 131 11.28 -7.33 13.76
C ALA A 131 10.92 -7.33 15.25
N ASP A 132 9.70 -6.91 15.60
CA ASP A 132 9.25 -6.93 17.00
C ASP A 132 9.28 -8.36 17.58
N ARG A 133 8.79 -9.35 16.83
CA ARG A 133 8.88 -10.76 17.24
C ARG A 133 10.30 -11.28 17.36
N ALA A 134 11.22 -10.87 16.47
CA ALA A 134 12.57 -11.39 16.38
C ALA A 134 13.56 -10.75 17.36
N ILE A 135 13.42 -9.44 17.61
CA ILE A 135 14.38 -8.66 18.41
C ILE A 135 13.72 -7.73 19.44
N GLY A 136 12.39 -7.66 19.47
CA GLY A 136 11.66 -6.74 20.36
C GLY A 136 11.92 -6.96 21.86
N PRO A 137 11.46 -6.05 22.71
CA PRO A 137 10.66 -4.86 22.37
C PRO A 137 11.49 -3.79 21.65
N LEU A 138 10.81 -3.04 20.75
CA LEU A 138 11.47 -2.04 19.93
C LEU A 138 11.67 -0.72 20.69
N GLU A 139 12.86 -0.15 20.53
CA GLU A 139 13.18 1.23 20.92
C GLU A 139 12.74 2.18 19.80
N LYS A 140 13.07 1.84 18.55
CA LYS A 140 12.80 2.69 17.40
C LYS A 140 12.36 1.86 16.19
N ALA A 141 11.32 2.33 15.49
CA ALA A 141 10.85 1.78 14.24
C ALA A 141 10.62 2.90 13.22
N GLU A 142 11.22 2.78 12.05
CA GLU A 142 11.16 3.79 11.02
C GLU A 142 10.91 3.16 9.65
N VAL A 143 10.07 3.82 8.85
CA VAL A 143 9.80 3.47 7.47
C VAL A 143 10.04 4.70 6.60
N TRP A 144 10.76 4.53 5.50
CA TRP A 144 10.88 5.51 4.43
C TRP A 144 10.39 4.86 3.15
N VAL A 145 9.55 5.56 2.41
CA VAL A 145 9.01 5.03 1.14
C VAL A 145 8.79 6.16 0.14
N GLY A 146 9.03 5.87 -1.13
CA GLY A 146 8.74 6.80 -2.21
C GLY A 146 8.75 6.14 -3.57
N GLY A 147 7.80 6.55 -4.43
CA GLY A 147 7.86 6.31 -5.85
C GLY A 147 8.20 7.64 -6.54
N ASN A 148 9.21 7.63 -7.38
CA ASN A 148 9.76 8.84 -7.98
C ASN A 148 10.26 8.58 -9.40
N PRO A 149 10.29 9.59 -10.30
CA PRO A 149 11.06 9.48 -11.52
C PRO A 149 12.56 9.27 -11.20
N THR A 150 13.30 8.56 -12.05
CA THR A 150 14.74 8.26 -11.82
C THR A 150 15.64 9.50 -11.80
N GLY A 151 15.12 10.65 -12.23
CA GLY A 151 15.73 11.97 -12.10
C GLY A 151 14.65 13.03 -11.89
N PRO A 152 14.99 14.22 -11.40
CA PRO A 152 14.02 15.30 -11.24
C PRO A 152 13.27 15.59 -12.53
N TYR A 153 11.95 15.44 -12.53
CA TYR A 153 11.08 15.57 -13.72
C TYR A 153 10.11 16.75 -13.54
N GLY A 154 10.03 17.59 -14.56
CA GLY A 154 9.18 18.78 -14.55
C GLY A 154 9.56 19.80 -13.48
N GLU A 155 8.73 20.80 -13.30
CA GLU A 155 8.94 21.84 -12.28
C GLU A 155 8.81 21.30 -10.84
N TRP A 156 7.92 20.30 -10.67
CA TRP A 156 7.70 19.65 -9.38
C TRP A 156 8.76 18.60 -9.03
N LYS A 157 9.63 18.21 -9.98
CA LYS A 157 10.59 17.11 -9.81
C LYS A 157 9.90 15.80 -9.40
N TYR A 158 8.66 15.62 -9.80
CA TYR A 158 7.80 14.54 -9.32
C TYR A 158 6.79 14.09 -10.38
N MET A 159 6.36 12.86 -10.25
CA MET A 159 5.27 12.21 -10.99
C MET A 159 4.64 11.19 -10.07
N ALA A 160 3.33 11.23 -9.89
CA ALA A 160 2.64 10.33 -8.97
C ALA A 160 2.51 8.92 -9.55
N PRO A 161 3.06 7.89 -8.90
CA PRO A 161 2.98 6.50 -9.37
C PRO A 161 1.65 5.82 -9.00
N PHE A 162 0.76 6.54 -8.34
CA PHE A 162 -0.61 6.13 -8.00
C PHE A 162 -1.53 7.37 -8.03
N SER A 163 -2.67 7.34 -7.36
CA SER A 163 -3.64 8.46 -7.37
C SER A 163 -3.01 9.79 -6.89
N PRO A 164 -2.90 10.83 -7.74
CA PRO A 164 -2.39 12.14 -7.29
C PRO A 164 -3.21 12.76 -6.16
N ILE A 165 -4.52 12.50 -6.12
CA ILE A 165 -5.41 12.97 -5.04
C ILE A 165 -4.97 12.38 -3.69
N ASP A 166 -4.62 11.08 -3.65
CA ASP A 166 -4.15 10.43 -2.44
C ASP A 166 -2.78 10.98 -2.01
N VAL A 167 -1.90 11.32 -2.96
CA VAL A 167 -0.61 12.01 -2.66
C VAL A 167 -0.84 13.38 -2.03
N ILE A 168 -1.76 14.18 -2.57
CA ILE A 168 -2.11 15.49 -1.99
C ILE A 168 -2.66 15.31 -0.57
N ALA A 169 -3.50 14.29 -0.37
CA ALA A 169 -4.02 13.95 0.96
C ALA A 169 -2.91 13.58 1.95
N GLU A 170 -1.86 12.87 1.53
CA GLU A 170 -0.67 12.61 2.37
C GLU A 170 0.05 13.89 2.80
N TYR A 171 0.10 14.91 1.94
CA TYR A 171 0.81 16.16 2.22
C TYR A 171 0.02 17.13 3.11
N THR A 172 -1.28 16.93 3.22
CA THR A 172 -2.18 17.82 3.98
C THR A 172 -2.67 17.21 5.28
N ARG A 173 -2.69 15.87 5.38
CA ARG A 173 -3.17 15.16 6.56
C ARG A 173 -2.10 15.14 7.65
N PRO A 174 -2.42 15.53 8.92
CA PRO A 174 -1.50 15.38 10.04
C PRO A 174 -1.06 13.92 10.23
N ALA A 175 0.21 13.74 10.55
CA ALA A 175 0.83 12.44 10.73
C ALA A 175 0.72 11.96 12.18
N ARG A 176 0.26 10.72 12.37
CA ARG A 176 0.29 10.03 13.65
C ARG A 176 1.61 9.27 13.79
N VAL A 177 2.25 9.45 14.91
CA VAL A 177 3.55 8.82 15.23
C VAL A 177 3.58 8.37 16.67
N ILE A 178 4.54 7.52 17.05
CA ILE A 178 4.79 7.20 18.46
C ILE A 178 5.99 8.02 18.94
N ARG A 179 5.84 8.66 20.10
CA ARG A 179 6.88 9.39 20.82
C ARG A 179 6.80 9.03 22.30
N GLN A 180 7.89 8.52 22.84
CA GLN A 180 7.98 8.05 24.24
C GLN A 180 6.92 6.99 24.58
N GLY A 181 6.55 6.16 23.59
CA GLY A 181 5.55 5.10 23.74
C GLY A 181 4.09 5.55 23.60
N GLU A 182 3.83 6.81 23.33
CA GLU A 182 2.49 7.39 23.20
C GLU A 182 2.23 7.86 21.75
N GLU A 183 0.99 7.68 21.27
CA GLU A 183 0.58 8.22 19.98
C GLU A 183 0.47 9.75 20.06
N VAL A 184 1.18 10.44 19.19
CA VAL A 184 1.10 11.91 19.02
C VAL A 184 0.81 12.26 17.56
N VAL A 185 0.13 13.38 17.37
CA VAL A 185 -0.20 13.91 16.05
C VAL A 185 0.69 15.11 15.75
N LEU A 186 1.43 15.05 14.65
CA LEU A 186 2.33 16.10 14.19
C LEU A 186 1.86 16.64 12.84
N PRO A 187 2.17 17.91 12.50
CA PRO A 187 1.89 18.41 11.15
C PRO A 187 2.60 17.58 10.08
N ALA A 188 1.93 17.31 8.97
CA ALA A 188 2.56 16.72 7.80
C ALA A 188 3.72 17.60 7.28
N LEU A 189 4.59 17.03 6.48
CA LEU A 189 5.74 17.70 5.85
C LEU A 189 6.78 18.24 6.85
N THR A 190 6.69 17.83 8.12
CA THR A 190 7.68 18.19 9.16
C THR A 190 8.76 17.12 9.29
N GLN A 191 9.71 17.30 10.20
CA GLN A 191 10.86 16.40 10.44
C GLN A 191 11.65 16.07 9.16
N ARG A 192 11.77 17.06 8.28
CA ARG A 192 12.50 16.92 7.01
C ARG A 192 13.98 16.62 7.27
N HIS A 193 14.50 15.65 6.51
CA HIS A 193 15.90 15.27 6.54
C HIS A 193 16.32 14.62 5.22
N MET A 194 17.61 14.60 4.97
CA MET A 194 18.16 13.89 3.81
C MET A 194 18.34 12.42 4.15
N VAL A 195 18.05 11.55 3.19
CA VAL A 195 18.22 10.10 3.28
C VAL A 195 18.99 9.62 2.04
N ASP A 196 19.99 8.79 2.26
CA ASP A 196 20.71 8.12 1.18
C ASP A 196 19.85 6.94 0.66
N THR A 197 19.52 7.01 -0.62
CA THR A 197 18.73 6.00 -1.34
C THR A 197 19.59 5.16 -2.29
N GLY A 198 20.88 5.06 -2.03
CA GLY A 198 21.81 4.25 -2.80
C GLY A 198 22.10 4.84 -4.18
N GLU A 199 21.66 4.15 -5.24
CA GLU A 199 21.96 4.54 -6.63
C GLU A 199 21.38 5.90 -7.02
N HIS A 200 20.33 6.37 -6.35
CA HIS A 200 19.70 7.67 -6.61
C HIS A 200 20.29 8.81 -5.78
N GLY A 201 21.23 8.50 -4.86
CA GLY A 201 21.88 9.47 -4.00
C GLY A 201 20.97 10.00 -2.88
N GLU A 202 21.23 11.22 -2.43
CA GLU A 202 20.48 11.83 -1.33
C GLU A 202 19.13 12.37 -1.81
N MET A 203 18.06 11.92 -1.15
CA MET A 203 16.70 12.40 -1.34
C MET A 203 16.15 13.01 -0.06
N GLU A 204 15.09 13.80 -0.16
CA GLU A 204 14.46 14.46 0.96
C GLU A 204 13.31 13.61 1.51
N ALA A 205 13.40 13.26 2.79
CA ALA A 205 12.37 12.57 3.55
C ALA A 205 11.59 13.57 4.42
N PHE A 206 10.29 13.35 4.58
CA PHE A 206 9.41 14.17 5.40
C PHE A 206 8.28 13.33 5.98
N LEU A 207 7.77 13.73 7.14
CA LEU A 207 6.79 12.99 7.91
C LEU A 207 5.43 12.90 7.20
N THR A 208 4.88 11.69 7.12
CA THR A 208 3.54 11.38 6.59
C THR A 208 2.79 10.37 7.48
N ASP A 209 1.47 10.20 7.27
CA ASP A 209 0.59 9.37 8.10
C ASP A 209 0.47 7.93 7.59
N GLY A 210 1.61 7.26 7.36
CA GLY A 210 1.67 5.93 6.77
C GLY A 210 1.79 4.76 7.75
N LEU A 211 2.01 4.99 9.05
CA LEU A 211 2.14 3.93 10.05
C LEU A 211 0.86 3.11 10.24
N ARG A 212 -0.28 3.77 10.33
CA ARG A 212 -1.63 3.19 10.38
C ARG A 212 -1.80 2.11 11.46
N SER A 213 -1.92 0.83 11.08
CA SER A 213 -2.17 -0.26 12.03
C SER A 213 -1.05 -0.49 13.04
N VAL A 214 0.21 -0.30 12.64
CA VAL A 214 1.36 -0.53 13.54
C VAL A 214 1.40 0.41 14.75
N LEU A 215 0.73 1.56 14.66
CA LEU A 215 0.54 2.46 15.81
C LEU A 215 -0.08 1.75 17.03
N LYS A 216 -0.95 0.76 16.77
CA LYS A 216 -1.67 0.01 17.81
C LYS A 216 -1.10 -1.38 18.06
N SER A 217 -0.52 -2.00 17.02
CA SER A 217 -0.14 -3.41 17.04
C SER A 217 1.31 -3.65 17.49
N ILE A 218 2.18 -2.66 17.39
CA ILE A 218 3.62 -2.80 17.73
C ILE A 218 4.00 -1.83 18.84
N PRO A 219 4.42 -2.35 20.02
CA PRO A 219 4.87 -1.49 21.10
C PRO A 219 6.30 -0.99 20.85
N ALA A 220 6.46 0.24 20.38
CA ALA A 220 7.75 0.89 20.23
C ALA A 220 7.81 2.19 21.05
N VAL A 221 9.02 2.63 21.43
CA VAL A 221 9.21 3.92 22.13
C VAL A 221 9.11 5.07 21.13
N GLU A 222 9.71 4.90 19.94
CA GLU A 222 9.68 5.86 18.86
C GLU A 222 9.26 5.15 17.57
N MET A 223 8.27 5.71 16.84
CA MET A 223 7.88 5.18 15.53
C MET A 223 7.47 6.32 14.60
N SER A 224 7.99 6.27 13.36
CA SER A 224 7.72 7.24 12.32
C SER A 224 7.69 6.61 10.94
N GLU A 225 6.90 7.20 10.04
CA GLU A 225 6.95 6.92 8.62
C GLU A 225 7.22 8.22 7.86
N PHE A 226 8.03 8.13 6.82
CA PHE A 226 8.47 9.25 6.01
C PHE A 226 8.25 8.95 4.53
N THR A 227 7.67 9.89 3.83
CA THR A 227 7.65 9.87 2.37
C THR A 227 8.92 10.50 1.82
N VAL A 228 9.45 9.94 0.73
CA VAL A 228 10.73 10.33 0.14
C VAL A 228 10.52 10.91 -1.25
N ARG A 229 11.10 12.09 -1.52
CA ARG A 229 10.99 12.81 -2.80
C ARG A 229 12.32 13.45 -3.17
N TRP A 230 12.44 13.89 -4.42
CA TRP A 230 13.57 14.68 -4.87
C TRP A 230 13.68 15.99 -4.08
N PRO A 231 14.89 16.42 -3.70
CA PRO A 231 15.07 17.64 -2.92
C PRO A 231 14.48 18.87 -3.60
N GLY A 232 13.75 19.66 -2.82
CA GLY A 232 13.06 20.86 -3.25
C GLY A 232 11.61 20.67 -3.70
N HIS A 233 11.14 19.42 -3.91
CA HIS A 233 9.73 19.15 -4.20
C HIS A 233 8.81 19.66 -3.07
N ILE A 234 9.11 19.29 -1.84
CA ILE A 234 8.32 19.68 -0.68
C ILE A 234 8.41 21.16 -0.37
N GLN A 235 9.57 21.77 -0.60
CA GLN A 235 9.67 23.20 -0.42
C GLN A 235 8.77 23.96 -1.38
N LYS A 236 8.75 23.57 -2.66
CA LYS A 236 7.84 24.17 -3.66
C LYS A 236 6.38 24.01 -3.23
N PHE A 237 5.96 22.83 -2.76
CA PHE A 237 4.59 22.61 -2.28
C PHE A 237 4.23 23.52 -1.11
N ILE A 238 5.15 23.70 -0.15
CA ILE A 238 4.93 24.57 1.01
C ILE A 238 4.83 26.04 0.55
N ASP A 239 5.72 26.49 -0.32
CA ASP A 239 5.77 27.87 -0.81
C ASP A 239 4.47 28.24 -1.57
N GLU A 240 4.00 27.37 -2.47
CA GLU A 240 2.74 27.60 -3.19
C GLU A 240 1.50 27.53 -2.29
N ARG A 241 1.51 26.66 -1.29
CA ARG A 241 0.43 26.62 -0.29
C ARG A 241 0.38 27.88 0.55
N GLU A 242 1.53 28.41 0.98
CA GLU A 242 1.63 29.62 1.81
C GLU A 242 1.33 30.90 1.03
N SER A 243 1.68 30.95 -0.25
CA SER A 243 1.30 32.08 -1.14
C SER A 243 -0.19 32.06 -1.51
N GLY A 244 -0.87 30.93 -1.37
CA GLY A 244 -2.25 30.74 -1.80
C GLY A 244 -2.40 30.41 -3.29
N ASP A 245 -1.29 30.09 -3.95
CA ASP A 245 -1.27 29.75 -5.39
C ASP A 245 -1.52 28.27 -5.66
N LEU A 246 -1.54 27.42 -4.60
CA LEU A 246 -1.73 25.98 -4.72
C LEU A 246 -3.11 25.66 -5.32
N ASN A 247 -3.11 24.99 -6.47
CA ASN A 247 -4.30 24.54 -7.16
C ASN A 247 -4.28 23.01 -7.28
N GLU A 248 -5.18 22.33 -6.58
CA GLU A 248 -5.22 20.86 -6.55
C GLU A 248 -5.53 20.25 -7.93
N ASP A 249 -6.40 20.86 -8.74
CA ASP A 249 -6.72 20.37 -10.08
C ASP A 249 -5.51 20.45 -11.02
N GLU A 250 -4.71 21.51 -10.91
CA GLU A 250 -3.45 21.66 -11.65
C GLU A 250 -2.43 20.63 -11.18
N LEU A 251 -2.28 20.39 -9.87
CA LEU A 251 -1.38 19.37 -9.33
C LEU A 251 -1.75 17.97 -9.82
N ILE A 252 -3.04 17.61 -9.83
CA ILE A 252 -3.52 16.32 -10.32
C ILE A 252 -3.10 16.11 -11.79
N PHE A 253 -3.19 17.18 -12.60
CA PHE A 253 -2.76 17.13 -14.00
C PHE A 253 -1.24 17.05 -14.14
N GLU A 254 -0.48 17.92 -13.46
CA GLU A 254 0.98 18.01 -13.56
C GLU A 254 1.70 16.78 -12.97
N TRP A 255 1.12 16.17 -11.91
CA TRP A 255 1.66 14.97 -11.30
C TRP A 255 1.15 13.67 -11.94
N SER A 256 0.37 13.78 -13.02
CA SER A 256 -0.14 12.58 -13.69
C SER A 256 0.99 11.68 -14.19
N TYR A 257 0.78 10.37 -14.07
CA TYR A 257 1.78 9.38 -14.45
C TYR A 257 2.03 9.37 -15.98
N ASP A 258 3.28 9.52 -16.39
CA ASP A 258 3.74 9.35 -17.78
C ASP A 258 4.62 8.10 -17.89
N HIS A 259 4.11 7.06 -18.58
CA HIS A 259 4.79 5.79 -18.80
C HIS A 259 6.11 5.89 -19.61
N LYS A 260 6.42 7.04 -20.19
CA LYS A 260 7.66 7.28 -20.93
C LYS A 260 8.80 7.71 -20.03
N ILE A 261 8.48 8.13 -18.81
CA ILE A 261 9.47 8.59 -17.85
C ILE A 261 9.91 7.42 -16.99
N PRO A 262 11.21 7.06 -17.00
CA PRO A 262 11.74 6.04 -16.11
C PRO A 262 11.51 6.43 -14.65
N GLU A 263 11.09 5.47 -13.85
CA GLU A 263 10.75 5.71 -12.45
C GLU A 263 11.21 4.53 -11.59
N PHE A 264 11.21 4.74 -10.29
CA PHE A 264 11.53 3.71 -9.31
C PHE A 264 10.66 3.86 -8.06
N THR A 265 10.49 2.75 -7.37
CA THR A 265 9.96 2.70 -6.00
C THR A 265 11.05 2.23 -5.07
N TRP A 266 11.28 2.98 -4.01
CA TRP A 266 12.25 2.66 -2.98
C TRP A 266 11.58 2.68 -1.61
N MET A 267 11.90 1.69 -0.78
CA MET A 267 11.44 1.62 0.60
C MET A 267 12.56 1.13 1.51
N LYS A 268 12.69 1.73 2.68
CA LYS A 268 13.57 1.29 3.75
C LYS A 268 12.74 1.08 5.03
N VAL A 269 12.93 -0.06 5.68
CA VAL A 269 12.32 -0.37 6.97
C VAL A 269 13.44 -0.64 7.96
N ARG A 270 13.45 0.07 9.08
CA ARG A 270 14.45 -0.09 10.12
C ARG A 270 13.79 -0.24 11.47
N ALA A 271 14.17 -1.29 12.19
CA ALA A 271 13.73 -1.56 13.55
C ALA A 271 14.96 -1.72 14.46
N GLN A 272 14.96 -1.02 15.57
CA GLN A 272 16.00 -1.11 16.61
C GLN A 272 15.37 -1.54 17.92
N SER A 273 15.87 -2.59 18.51
CA SER A 273 15.44 -3.05 19.83
C SER A 273 16.08 -2.22 20.96
N ARG A 274 15.49 -2.27 22.16
CA ARG A 274 16.01 -1.62 23.37
C ARG A 274 17.42 -2.08 23.76
N ASN A 275 17.86 -3.26 23.34
CA ASN A 275 19.21 -3.77 23.57
C ASN A 275 20.20 -3.45 22.46
N GLY A 276 19.80 -2.61 21.48
CA GLY A 276 20.66 -2.10 20.41
C GLY A 276 20.76 -3.00 19.18
N LYS A 277 20.05 -4.15 19.11
CA LYS A 277 19.99 -4.94 17.88
C LYS A 277 19.20 -4.17 16.81
N ILE A 278 19.64 -4.27 15.56
CA ILE A 278 19.01 -3.60 14.41
C ILE A 278 18.67 -4.67 13.37
N LEU A 279 17.45 -4.57 12.83
CA LEU A 279 17.06 -5.19 11.57
C LEU A 279 16.68 -4.10 10.59
N GLU A 280 17.17 -4.22 9.36
CA GLU A 280 16.95 -3.23 8.32
C GLU A 280 16.74 -3.95 6.99
N TRP A 281 15.72 -3.51 6.24
CA TRP A 281 15.44 -3.98 4.89
C TRP A 281 15.36 -2.78 3.95
N GLU A 282 15.88 -2.97 2.76
CA GLU A 282 15.76 -2.02 1.66
C GLU A 282 15.15 -2.72 0.47
N VAL A 283 14.16 -2.12 -0.14
CA VAL A 283 13.39 -2.64 -1.28
C VAL A 283 13.45 -1.61 -2.39
N GLU A 284 13.79 -2.04 -3.60
CA GLU A 284 13.84 -1.17 -4.77
C GLU A 284 13.33 -1.89 -6.01
N ASP A 285 12.45 -1.24 -6.75
CA ASP A 285 11.94 -1.70 -8.05
C ASP A 285 12.00 -0.56 -9.07
N HIS A 286 12.46 -0.88 -10.28
CA HIS A 286 12.53 0.05 -11.43
C HIS A 286 11.42 -0.20 -12.46
N GLY A 287 10.41 -0.98 -12.10
CA GLY A 287 9.42 -1.43 -13.04
C GLY A 287 9.90 -2.56 -13.95
N GLY A 288 9.08 -2.89 -14.91
CA GLY A 288 9.37 -3.96 -15.88
C GLY A 288 8.33 -3.97 -17.00
N ASP A 289 8.42 -4.98 -17.87
CA ASP A 289 7.50 -5.16 -19.00
C ASP A 289 6.05 -5.36 -18.55
N ASP A 290 5.84 -5.81 -17.31
CA ASP A 290 4.55 -6.08 -16.70
C ASP A 290 3.94 -4.87 -15.98
N GLY A 291 4.70 -3.78 -15.80
CA GLY A 291 4.18 -2.54 -15.20
C GLY A 291 5.23 -1.65 -14.55
N HIS A 292 4.79 -0.51 -14.09
CA HIS A 292 5.65 0.44 -13.36
C HIS A 292 5.91 -0.03 -11.92
N SER A 293 6.97 0.51 -11.31
CA SER A 293 7.53 0.02 -10.05
C SER A 293 6.54 -0.04 -8.89
N MET A 294 5.79 1.04 -8.65
CA MET A 294 4.83 1.09 -7.54
C MET A 294 3.68 0.10 -7.73
N ALA A 295 3.15 -0.05 -8.97
CA ALA A 295 2.10 -1.01 -9.24
C ALA A 295 2.58 -2.45 -9.06
N ARG A 296 3.83 -2.74 -9.45
CA ARG A 296 4.47 -4.05 -9.26
C ARG A 296 4.72 -4.33 -7.80
N ALA A 297 5.39 -3.42 -7.10
CA ALA A 297 5.75 -3.59 -5.70
C ALA A 297 4.51 -3.78 -4.82
N THR A 298 3.53 -2.87 -4.91
CA THR A 298 2.24 -2.98 -4.21
C THR A 298 1.45 -4.21 -4.65
N GLY A 299 1.31 -4.41 -5.96
CA GLY A 299 0.50 -5.48 -6.52
C GLY A 299 1.06 -6.89 -6.23
N MET A 300 2.38 -7.07 -6.14
CA MET A 300 2.97 -8.36 -5.75
C MET A 300 2.65 -8.72 -4.31
N VAL A 301 2.72 -7.76 -3.39
CA VAL A 301 2.31 -7.98 -1.99
C VAL A 301 0.85 -8.42 -1.94
N THR A 302 -0.02 -7.66 -2.62
CA THR A 302 -1.46 -7.96 -2.70
C THR A 302 -1.74 -9.33 -3.30
N ALA A 303 -1.19 -9.64 -4.47
CA ALA A 303 -1.42 -10.92 -5.15
C ALA A 303 -0.92 -12.10 -4.32
N CYS A 304 0.22 -11.97 -3.63
CA CYS A 304 0.71 -13.02 -2.72
C CYS A 304 -0.21 -13.23 -1.52
N CYS A 305 -0.78 -12.17 -0.94
CA CYS A 305 -1.76 -12.29 0.14
C CYS A 305 -3.06 -12.95 -0.34
N VAL A 306 -3.56 -12.57 -1.51
CA VAL A 306 -4.72 -13.22 -2.16
C VAL A 306 -4.44 -14.71 -2.36
N GLU A 307 -3.30 -15.08 -2.96
CA GLU A 307 -2.90 -16.46 -3.19
C GLU A 307 -2.77 -17.27 -1.88
N ALA A 308 -2.15 -16.68 -0.86
CA ALA A 308 -2.02 -17.33 0.44
C ALA A 308 -3.38 -17.61 1.08
N TRP A 309 -4.30 -16.65 0.98
CA TRP A 309 -5.64 -16.79 1.56
C TRP A 309 -6.53 -17.75 0.75
N LEU A 310 -6.41 -17.78 -0.57
CA LEU A 310 -7.11 -18.76 -1.40
C LEU A 310 -6.63 -20.19 -1.16
N LYS A 311 -5.34 -20.39 -0.87
CA LYS A 311 -4.76 -21.69 -0.52
C LYS A 311 -5.09 -22.15 0.90
N ASN A 312 -5.26 -21.22 1.81
CA ASN A 312 -5.66 -21.46 3.19
C ASN A 312 -6.89 -20.60 3.55
N PRO A 313 -8.11 -21.05 3.23
CA PRO A 313 -9.33 -20.28 3.47
C PRO A 313 -9.54 -19.86 4.93
N ASP A 314 -9.00 -20.59 5.87
CA ASP A 314 -9.07 -20.35 7.32
C ASP A 314 -7.87 -19.54 7.84
N MET A 315 -7.10 -18.90 6.95
CA MET A 315 -5.90 -18.11 7.32
C MET A 315 -6.22 -16.99 8.32
N LEU A 316 -7.37 -16.35 8.16
CA LEU A 316 -7.84 -15.30 9.05
C LEU A 316 -9.27 -15.60 9.54
N PRO A 317 -9.56 -15.39 10.82
CA PRO A 317 -10.91 -15.53 11.33
C PRO A 317 -11.82 -14.41 10.81
N VAL A 318 -13.11 -14.51 11.09
CA VAL A 318 -14.08 -13.43 10.84
C VAL A 318 -13.68 -12.18 11.61
N GLY A 319 -13.74 -11.03 10.96
CA GLY A 319 -13.35 -9.72 11.50
C GLY A 319 -12.41 -8.95 10.58
N VAL A 320 -11.85 -7.85 11.09
CA VAL A 320 -10.95 -6.96 10.36
C VAL A 320 -9.52 -7.11 10.89
N HIS A 321 -8.59 -7.36 10.00
CA HIS A 321 -7.21 -7.73 10.31
C HIS A 321 -6.22 -6.84 9.56
N ALA A 322 -5.20 -6.39 10.27
CA ALA A 322 -4.07 -5.69 9.69
C ALA A 322 -2.97 -6.67 9.22
N PRO A 323 -2.04 -6.27 8.33
CA PRO A 323 -1.05 -7.19 7.75
C PRO A 323 -0.07 -7.80 8.76
N GLU A 324 0.08 -7.21 9.94
CA GLU A 324 0.96 -7.71 11.01
C GLU A 324 0.57 -9.08 11.55
N VAL A 325 -0.68 -9.50 11.34
CA VAL A 325 -1.15 -10.84 11.75
C VAL A 325 -0.61 -11.96 10.85
N LEU A 326 -0.09 -11.60 9.67
CA LEU A 326 0.43 -12.59 8.73
C LEU A 326 1.72 -13.22 9.25
N GLY A 327 1.79 -14.55 9.12
CA GLY A 327 2.95 -15.31 9.59
C GLY A 327 4.19 -15.14 8.71
N ASN A 328 5.33 -15.48 9.25
CA ASN A 328 6.65 -15.40 8.60
C ASN A 328 6.68 -16.12 7.24
N HIS A 329 5.92 -17.22 7.08
CA HIS A 329 5.82 -17.94 5.82
C HIS A 329 5.27 -17.06 4.69
N THR A 330 4.18 -16.32 4.94
CA THR A 330 3.58 -15.41 3.95
C THR A 330 4.54 -14.27 3.61
N ILE A 331 5.20 -13.67 4.61
CA ILE A 331 6.20 -12.61 4.40
C ILE A 331 7.35 -13.11 3.52
N SER A 332 7.87 -14.30 3.82
CA SER A 332 8.95 -14.92 3.04
C SER A 332 8.52 -15.22 1.60
N GLN A 333 7.26 -15.66 1.38
CA GLN A 333 6.73 -15.87 0.04
C GLN A 333 6.63 -14.56 -0.76
N ILE A 334 6.20 -13.46 -0.12
CA ILE A 334 6.14 -12.13 -0.74
C ILE A 334 7.53 -11.70 -1.18
N ILE A 335 8.51 -11.72 -0.27
CA ILE A 335 9.91 -11.34 -0.55
C ILE A 335 10.48 -12.19 -1.70
N ARG A 336 10.24 -13.51 -1.67
CA ARG A 336 10.68 -14.41 -2.73
C ARG A 336 10.02 -14.07 -4.08
N ALA A 337 8.72 -13.81 -4.10
CA ALA A 337 8.01 -13.44 -5.31
C ALA A 337 8.54 -12.13 -5.90
N MET A 338 8.81 -11.13 -5.07
CA MET A 338 9.40 -9.86 -5.48
C MET A 338 10.80 -10.07 -6.08
N LYS A 339 11.69 -10.81 -5.40
CA LYS A 339 13.05 -11.13 -5.91
C LYS A 339 13.01 -11.89 -7.25
N LEU A 340 12.08 -12.84 -7.41
CA LEU A 340 11.90 -13.58 -8.68
C LEU A 340 11.40 -12.70 -9.84
N ASN A 341 10.84 -11.54 -9.53
CA ASN A 341 10.42 -10.54 -10.51
C ASN A 341 11.36 -9.34 -10.58
N ASN A 342 12.63 -9.54 -10.21
CA ASN A 342 13.72 -8.55 -10.29
C ASN A 342 13.56 -7.33 -9.38
N VAL A 343 12.76 -7.41 -8.33
CA VAL A 343 12.76 -6.40 -7.26
C VAL A 343 13.98 -6.65 -6.38
N ARG A 344 14.82 -5.65 -6.20
CA ARG A 344 15.96 -5.71 -5.28
C ARG A 344 15.44 -5.64 -3.84
N ILE A 345 15.82 -6.62 -3.03
CA ILE A 345 15.51 -6.62 -1.60
C ILE A 345 16.77 -7.03 -0.85
N ASP A 346 17.33 -6.09 -0.12
CA ASP A 346 18.48 -6.26 0.75
C ASP A 346 18.00 -6.27 2.21
N GLY A 347 18.58 -7.15 3.03
CA GLY A 347 18.22 -7.29 4.43
C GLY A 347 18.24 -8.72 4.93
N PRO A 348 18.00 -8.94 6.22
CA PRO A 348 18.00 -10.28 6.80
C PRO A 348 16.87 -11.16 6.22
N GLU A 349 17.17 -12.44 6.08
CA GLU A 349 16.16 -13.44 5.70
C GLU A 349 15.08 -13.56 6.79
N ILE A 350 13.84 -13.78 6.35
CA ILE A 350 12.73 -14.05 7.27
C ILE A 350 12.82 -15.53 7.69
N SER A 351 13.10 -15.77 8.96
CA SER A 351 13.12 -17.12 9.50
C SER A 351 11.71 -17.67 9.67
N PHE A 352 11.56 -18.99 9.54
CA PHE A 352 10.28 -19.70 9.67
C PHE A 352 9.96 -20.10 11.14
N GLU A 353 10.86 -19.76 12.08
CA GLU A 353 10.67 -20.08 13.49
C GLU A 353 9.78 -19.09 14.22
#